data_71e7cf7df203044c09ed65e608c94678
#
_entry.id   71e7cf7df203044c09ed65e608c94678
#
_cell.length_a   1.000
_cell.length_b   1.000
_cell.length_c   1.000
_cell.angle_alpha   90.00
_cell.angle_beta   90.00
_cell.angle_gamma   90.00
#
_symmetry.space_group_name_H-M   'P 1'
#
loop_
_entity.id
_entity.type
_entity.pdbx_description
1 polymer ?
#
loop_
_entity_poly.entity_id
_entity_poly.type
_entity_poly.pdbx_seq_one_letter_code
_entity_poly.pdbx_strand_id
1 'polypeptide(L)'
;MASSEIDRSEAFQQLTGFPIGRWQRRLLDMLLSGEPPPGVALPTGIGKTSVMTLWLIARGFGAALPRRLVYVVDRRVVVDQASREAEALKNKLAPAVQDPLLRALRQGLGLGAEAELPVSSLRGGLADDAAWRLDPAASAIIVGTVDMIGSRLLFEGYGVSRRMRPLQAGLLGCDALVVLDEAHLVPPFAALMRSIVADASPRGSGGDGMPPGLRLMTLSATGREASDARIFRLEPEEAKEKL
;
A
#
# COMPACT_ATOMS: atom_id res chain seq x y z
N MET A 1 9.43 -13.51 20.86
CA MET A 1 9.93 -13.15 19.52
C MET A 1 9.63 -14.24 18.48
N ALA A 2 9.97 -15.50 18.69
CA ALA A 2 9.69 -16.59 17.71
C ALA A 2 8.19 -16.79 17.39
N SER A 3 7.30 -16.70 18.38
CA SER A 3 5.84 -16.86 18.15
C SER A 3 5.28 -15.81 17.19
N SER A 4 5.69 -14.54 17.32
CA SER A 4 5.19 -13.47 16.46
C SER A 4 5.70 -13.54 15.01
N GLU A 5 6.83 -14.17 14.76
CA GLU A 5 7.36 -14.37 13.40
C GLU A 5 6.61 -15.51 12.69
N ILE A 6 6.27 -16.57 13.43
CA ILE A 6 5.44 -17.68 12.94
C ILE A 6 4.06 -17.14 12.57
N ASP A 7 3.44 -16.32 13.42
CA ASP A 7 2.13 -15.71 13.17
C ASP A 7 2.11 -14.85 11.89
N ARG A 8 3.18 -14.10 11.60
CA ARG A 8 3.30 -13.26 10.40
C ARG A 8 3.43 -14.08 9.13
N SER A 9 4.22 -15.14 9.17
CA SER A 9 4.38 -16.06 8.03
C SER A 9 3.10 -16.82 7.75
N GLU A 10 2.39 -17.23 8.80
CA GLU A 10 1.08 -17.87 8.69
C GLU A 10 0.01 -16.90 8.14
N ALA A 11 -0.02 -15.65 8.62
CA ALA A 11 -0.92 -14.63 8.09
C ALA A 11 -0.71 -14.40 6.59
N PHE A 12 0.55 -14.35 6.15
CA PHE A 12 0.86 -14.23 4.72
C PHE A 12 0.33 -15.43 3.93
N GLN A 13 0.55 -16.64 4.42
CA GLN A 13 0.09 -17.87 3.76
C GLN A 13 -1.44 -17.95 3.71
N GLN A 14 -2.12 -17.55 4.77
CA GLN A 14 -3.59 -17.55 4.81
C GLN A 14 -4.18 -16.51 3.86
N LEU A 15 -3.56 -15.34 3.75
CA LEU A 15 -4.02 -14.26 2.87
C LEU A 15 -3.74 -14.55 1.39
N THR A 16 -2.60 -15.14 1.06
CA THR A 16 -2.14 -15.31 -0.33
C THR A 16 -2.31 -16.74 -0.85
N GLY A 17 -2.35 -17.73 0.03
CA GLY A 17 -2.29 -19.16 -0.31
C GLY A 17 -0.87 -19.69 -0.56
N PHE A 18 0.16 -18.85 -0.45
CA PHE A 18 1.56 -19.19 -0.70
C PHE A 18 2.43 -18.92 0.53
N PRO A 19 3.53 -19.67 0.73
CA PRO A 19 4.49 -19.36 1.77
C PRO A 19 5.18 -18.02 1.49
N ILE A 20 5.55 -17.30 2.54
CA ILE A 20 6.29 -16.05 2.41
C ILE A 20 7.73 -16.31 1.96
N GLY A 21 8.14 -15.67 0.87
CA GLY A 21 9.51 -15.74 0.36
C GLY A 21 10.50 -14.92 1.19
N ARG A 22 11.81 -15.15 1.00
CA ARG A 22 12.86 -14.44 1.77
C ARG A 22 12.80 -12.93 1.60
N TRP A 23 12.73 -12.45 0.35
CA TRP A 23 12.64 -11.01 0.09
C TRP A 23 11.39 -10.38 0.68
N GLN A 24 10.26 -11.10 0.65
CA GLN A 24 9.00 -10.62 1.22
C GLN A 24 9.11 -10.48 2.74
N ARG A 25 9.78 -11.44 3.40
CA ARG A 25 10.04 -11.39 4.85
C ARG A 25 10.91 -10.20 5.21
N ARG A 26 12.03 -9.98 4.51
CA ARG A 26 12.90 -8.81 4.74
C ARG A 26 12.15 -7.48 4.53
N LEU A 27 11.32 -7.39 3.48
CA LEU A 27 10.52 -6.20 3.24
C LEU A 27 9.45 -6.02 4.33
N LEU A 28 8.84 -7.12 4.78
CA LEU A 28 7.90 -7.10 5.90
C LEU A 28 8.55 -6.58 7.18
N ASP A 29 9.78 -6.99 7.49
CA ASP A 29 10.51 -6.51 8.68
C ASP A 29 10.78 -5.00 8.62
N MET A 30 11.11 -4.46 7.45
CA MET A 30 11.22 -3.01 7.24
C MET A 30 9.88 -2.29 7.44
N LEU A 31 8.79 -2.85 6.93
CA LEU A 31 7.47 -2.27 7.13
C LEU A 31 7.05 -2.32 8.61
N LEU A 32 7.39 -3.39 9.33
CA LEU A 32 7.12 -3.54 10.75
C LEU A 32 7.87 -2.53 11.62
N SER A 33 9.05 -2.10 11.22
CA SER A 33 9.76 -1.00 11.91
C SER A 33 9.09 0.38 11.69
N GLY A 34 8.08 0.45 10.83
CA GLY A 34 7.41 1.70 10.47
C GLY A 34 8.16 2.55 9.43
N GLU A 35 9.22 2.00 8.84
CA GLU A 35 10.07 2.71 7.87
C GLU A 35 10.07 2.01 6.50
N PRO A 36 9.03 2.22 5.68
CA PRO A 36 9.02 1.67 4.33
C PRO A 36 10.19 2.23 3.52
N PRO A 37 10.89 1.37 2.73
CA PRO A 37 11.98 1.84 1.88
C PRO A 37 11.45 2.81 0.81
N PRO A 38 12.20 3.84 0.40
CA PRO A 38 11.78 4.79 -0.63
C PRO A 38 11.66 4.14 -2.01
N GLY A 39 12.30 2.99 -2.21
CA GLY A 39 12.23 2.24 -3.45
C GLY A 39 12.50 0.75 -3.23
N VAL A 40 11.91 -0.07 -4.09
CA VAL A 40 12.03 -1.52 -4.10
C VAL A 40 12.36 -1.95 -5.52
N ALA A 41 13.59 -2.43 -5.73
CA ALA A 41 14.09 -2.89 -7.01
C ALA A 41 13.93 -4.42 -7.11
N LEU A 42 12.88 -4.84 -7.79
CA LEU A 42 12.51 -6.24 -7.95
C LEU A 42 12.25 -6.56 -9.42
N PRO A 43 12.74 -7.68 -9.97
CA PRO A 43 12.41 -8.13 -11.32
C PRO A 43 10.90 -8.26 -11.54
N THR A 44 10.48 -8.28 -12.80
CA THR A 44 9.09 -8.61 -13.15
C THR A 44 8.80 -10.09 -12.86
N GLY A 45 7.56 -10.39 -12.46
CA GLY A 45 7.10 -11.77 -12.28
C GLY A 45 7.38 -12.38 -10.89
N ILE A 46 8.01 -11.65 -9.96
CA ILE A 46 8.28 -12.18 -8.60
C ILE A 46 7.22 -11.79 -7.56
N GLY A 47 6.05 -11.37 -8.01
CA GLY A 47 4.92 -11.07 -7.11
C GLY A 47 5.02 -9.71 -6.41
N LYS A 48 5.44 -8.63 -7.10
CA LYS A 48 5.51 -7.27 -6.53
C LYS A 48 4.21 -6.81 -5.87
N THR A 49 3.06 -7.22 -6.38
CA THR A 49 1.74 -6.90 -5.83
C THR A 49 1.55 -7.40 -4.40
N SER A 50 2.32 -8.41 -3.96
CA SER A 50 2.31 -8.87 -2.55
C SER A 50 2.68 -7.77 -1.54
N VAL A 51 3.23 -6.64 -2.00
CA VAL A 51 3.44 -5.45 -1.16
C VAL A 51 2.15 -4.99 -0.46
N MET A 52 0.99 -5.16 -1.09
CA MET A 52 -0.31 -4.87 -0.44
C MET A 52 -0.53 -5.78 0.78
N THR A 53 -0.26 -7.08 0.63
CA THR A 53 -0.37 -8.06 1.71
C THR A 53 0.64 -7.77 2.82
N LEU A 54 1.89 -7.45 2.46
CA LEU A 54 2.93 -7.12 3.44
C LEU A 54 2.59 -5.87 4.26
N TRP A 55 2.11 -4.80 3.60
CA TRP A 55 1.63 -3.61 4.28
C TRP A 55 0.46 -3.92 5.22
N LEU A 56 -0.51 -4.70 4.75
CA LEU A 56 -1.69 -5.08 5.52
C LEU A 56 -1.32 -5.87 6.77
N ILE A 57 -0.40 -6.83 6.66
CA ILE A 57 0.13 -7.59 7.79
C ILE A 57 0.87 -6.65 8.75
N ALA A 58 1.83 -5.86 8.25
CA ALA A 58 2.59 -4.96 9.10
C ALA A 58 1.69 -3.99 9.87
N ARG A 59 0.70 -3.39 9.18
CA ARG A 59 -0.27 -2.48 9.79
C ARG A 59 -1.15 -3.17 10.82
N GLY A 60 -1.63 -4.38 10.51
CA GLY A 60 -2.47 -5.19 11.42
C GLY A 60 -1.70 -5.68 12.65
N PHE A 61 -0.39 -5.87 12.56
CA PHE A 61 0.47 -6.15 13.72
C PHE A 61 0.96 -4.89 14.44
N GLY A 62 0.36 -3.72 14.16
CA GLY A 62 0.57 -2.49 14.91
C GLY A 62 1.74 -1.62 14.46
N ALA A 63 2.31 -1.88 13.27
CA ALA A 63 3.34 -0.99 12.73
C ALA A 63 2.83 0.45 12.55
N ALA A 64 3.70 1.43 12.81
CA ALA A 64 3.42 2.86 12.64
C ALA A 64 3.44 3.27 11.15
N LEU A 65 2.62 2.58 10.36
CA LEU A 65 2.44 2.83 8.92
C LEU A 65 1.19 3.68 8.68
N PRO A 66 1.14 4.42 7.56
CA PRO A 66 -0.07 5.09 7.12
C PRO A 66 -1.25 4.11 6.98
N ARG A 67 -2.45 4.58 7.34
CA ARG A 67 -3.69 3.79 7.28
C ARG A 67 -4.17 3.51 5.86
N ARG A 68 -3.76 4.30 4.89
CA ARG A 68 -4.15 4.11 3.49
C ARG A 68 -2.97 3.65 2.67
N LEU A 69 -3.14 2.53 1.98
CA LEU A 69 -2.25 2.10 0.91
C LEU A 69 -2.84 2.58 -0.43
N VAL A 70 -2.10 3.39 -1.16
CA VAL A 70 -2.49 3.90 -2.49
C VAL A 70 -1.58 3.26 -3.52
N TYR A 71 -2.08 2.21 -4.19
CA TYR A 71 -1.33 1.48 -5.22
C TYR A 71 -1.57 2.12 -6.58
N VAL A 72 -0.54 2.73 -7.13
CA VAL A 72 -0.62 3.53 -8.35
C VAL A 72 0.07 2.80 -9.49
N VAL A 73 -0.63 2.66 -10.61
CA VAL A 73 -0.13 2.01 -11.83
C VAL A 73 -0.26 2.93 -13.05
N ASP A 74 0.57 2.70 -14.05
CA ASP A 74 0.54 3.47 -15.30
C ASP A 74 -0.71 3.16 -16.14
N ARG A 75 -1.10 1.87 -16.25
CA ARG A 75 -2.11 1.43 -17.22
C ARG A 75 -3.36 0.83 -16.57
N ARG A 76 -4.52 1.10 -17.19
CA ARG A 76 -5.83 0.57 -16.71
C ARG A 76 -5.88 -0.96 -16.59
N VAL A 77 -5.25 -1.69 -17.50
CA VAL A 77 -5.20 -3.17 -17.45
C VAL A 77 -4.52 -3.67 -16.18
N VAL A 78 -3.47 -2.98 -15.73
CA VAL A 78 -2.76 -3.32 -14.49
C VAL A 78 -3.60 -2.96 -13.26
N VAL A 79 -4.45 -1.92 -13.34
CA VAL A 79 -5.43 -1.60 -12.26
C VAL A 79 -6.33 -2.79 -12.01
N ASP A 80 -6.81 -3.47 -13.07
CA ASP A 80 -7.73 -4.61 -12.91
C ASP A 80 -7.08 -5.79 -12.20
N GLN A 81 -5.81 -6.06 -12.49
CA GLN A 81 -5.06 -7.09 -11.79
C GLN A 81 -4.85 -6.72 -10.31
N ALA A 82 -4.31 -5.53 -10.05
CA ALA A 82 -4.06 -5.05 -8.70
C ALA A 82 -5.34 -4.94 -7.87
N SER A 83 -6.47 -4.53 -8.50
CA SER A 83 -7.77 -4.49 -7.83
C SER A 83 -8.29 -5.89 -7.47
N ARG A 84 -8.10 -6.90 -8.34
CA ARG A 84 -8.47 -8.29 -7.99
C ARG A 84 -7.68 -8.81 -6.80
N GLU A 85 -6.40 -8.48 -6.71
CA GLU A 85 -5.56 -8.82 -5.55
C GLU A 85 -6.08 -8.16 -4.27
N ALA A 86 -6.38 -6.86 -4.32
CA ALA A 86 -6.94 -6.12 -3.19
C ALA A 86 -8.32 -6.67 -2.75
N GLU A 87 -9.19 -7.00 -3.70
CA GLU A 87 -10.49 -7.63 -3.42
C GLU A 87 -10.34 -9.04 -2.83
N ALA A 88 -9.35 -9.82 -3.27
CA ALA A 88 -9.05 -11.11 -2.66
C ALA A 88 -8.66 -10.95 -1.18
N LEU A 89 -7.84 -9.95 -0.84
CA LEU A 89 -7.48 -9.63 0.55
C LEU A 89 -8.71 -9.21 1.37
N LYS A 90 -9.59 -8.37 0.80
CA LYS A 90 -10.87 -8.00 1.41
C LYS A 90 -11.71 -9.22 1.74
N ASN A 91 -11.86 -10.15 0.79
CA ASN A 91 -12.64 -11.38 0.98
C ASN A 91 -12.05 -12.30 2.05
N LYS A 92 -10.72 -12.41 2.14
CA LYS A 92 -10.02 -13.17 3.19
C LYS A 92 -10.22 -12.56 4.58
N LEU A 93 -10.39 -11.25 4.64
CA LEU A 93 -10.65 -10.49 5.86
C LEU A 93 -12.14 -10.14 6.04
N ALA A 94 -13.03 -10.94 5.49
CA ALA A 94 -14.48 -10.71 5.64
C ALA A 94 -14.90 -10.71 7.13
N PRO A 95 -15.98 -10.00 7.50
CA PRO A 95 -16.49 -9.98 8.88
C PRO A 95 -16.75 -11.38 9.46
N ALA A 96 -17.18 -12.31 8.64
CA ALA A 96 -17.48 -13.69 9.04
C ALA A 96 -16.25 -14.60 9.24
N VAL A 97 -15.02 -14.09 9.11
CA VAL A 97 -13.81 -14.89 9.27
C VAL A 97 -13.72 -15.50 10.67
N GLN A 98 -13.52 -16.83 10.73
CA GLN A 98 -13.46 -17.56 12.00
C GLN A 98 -12.02 -17.73 12.53
N ASP A 99 -11.04 -17.64 11.65
CA ASP A 99 -9.65 -17.81 12.02
C ASP A 99 -9.19 -16.76 13.04
N PRO A 100 -8.62 -17.17 14.19
CA PRO A 100 -8.23 -16.24 15.25
C PRO A 100 -7.16 -15.23 14.82
N LEU A 101 -6.20 -15.65 13.97
CA LEU A 101 -5.12 -14.80 13.49
C LEU A 101 -5.66 -13.71 12.55
N LEU A 102 -6.53 -14.08 11.60
CA LEU A 102 -7.16 -13.11 10.71
C LEU A 102 -8.11 -12.16 11.45
N ARG A 103 -8.78 -12.63 12.52
CA ARG A 103 -9.57 -11.76 13.39
C ARG A 103 -8.70 -10.75 14.14
N ALA A 104 -7.57 -11.20 14.69
CA ALA A 104 -6.62 -10.31 15.34
C ALA A 104 -6.07 -9.27 14.35
N LEU A 105 -5.77 -9.69 13.12
CA LEU A 105 -5.32 -8.81 12.05
C LEU A 105 -6.40 -7.74 11.72
N ARG A 106 -7.67 -8.12 11.60
CA ARG A 106 -8.79 -7.17 11.41
C ARG A 106 -8.85 -6.11 12.51
N GLN A 107 -8.71 -6.53 13.78
CA GLN A 107 -8.69 -5.62 14.92
C GLN A 107 -7.52 -4.63 14.84
N GLY A 108 -6.32 -5.11 14.52
CA GLY A 108 -5.14 -4.27 14.36
C GLY A 108 -5.25 -3.28 13.19
N LEU A 109 -6.03 -3.62 12.15
CA LEU A 109 -6.36 -2.72 11.05
C LEU A 109 -7.42 -1.67 11.40
N GLY A 110 -8.01 -1.73 12.59
CA GLY A 110 -9.09 -0.83 13.01
C GLY A 110 -10.45 -1.16 12.39
N LEU A 111 -10.65 -2.39 11.88
CA LEU A 111 -11.92 -2.81 11.29
C LEU A 111 -12.89 -3.23 12.40
N GLY A 112 -14.07 -2.62 12.41
CA GLY A 112 -15.18 -3.04 13.30
C GLY A 112 -15.63 -4.47 12.99
N ALA A 113 -16.42 -5.05 13.93
CA ALA A 113 -16.86 -6.44 13.81
C ALA A 113 -17.52 -6.74 12.47
N GLU A 114 -18.43 -5.88 12.02
CA GLU A 114 -19.21 -6.02 10.78
C GLU A 114 -18.61 -5.23 9.59
N ALA A 115 -17.50 -4.49 9.80
CA ALA A 115 -16.91 -3.67 8.76
C ALA A 115 -16.06 -4.51 7.81
N GLU A 116 -16.23 -4.30 6.51
CA GLU A 116 -15.33 -4.83 5.48
C GLU A 116 -14.07 -3.97 5.37
N LEU A 117 -12.96 -4.54 4.88
CA LEU A 117 -11.80 -3.78 4.49
C LEU A 117 -12.17 -2.88 3.31
N PRO A 118 -12.08 -1.54 3.43
CA PRO A 118 -12.35 -0.64 2.32
C PRO A 118 -11.33 -0.85 1.20
N VAL A 119 -11.80 -1.33 0.06
CA VAL A 119 -11.01 -1.47 -1.17
C VAL A 119 -11.69 -0.67 -2.26
N SER A 120 -10.96 0.20 -2.95
CA SER A 120 -11.52 1.05 -4.00
C SER A 120 -10.64 1.09 -5.24
N SER A 121 -11.27 1.09 -6.41
CA SER A 121 -10.59 1.12 -7.71
C SER A 121 -10.92 2.41 -8.47
N LEU A 122 -9.91 3.26 -8.66
CA LEU A 122 -10.02 4.54 -9.36
C LEU A 122 -9.56 4.42 -10.82
N ARG A 123 -10.49 4.10 -11.72
CA ARG A 123 -10.20 3.79 -13.14
C ARG A 123 -10.64 4.86 -14.15
N GLY A 124 -11.37 5.86 -13.74
CA GLY A 124 -12.00 6.84 -14.62
C GLY A 124 -13.20 6.27 -15.41
N GLY A 125 -14.30 7.01 -15.46
CA GLY A 125 -15.50 6.67 -16.23
C GLY A 125 -16.46 5.68 -15.57
N LEU A 126 -16.08 4.95 -14.54
CA LEU A 126 -16.94 4.11 -13.73
C LEU A 126 -17.09 4.71 -12.34
N ALA A 127 -18.21 4.45 -11.69
CA ALA A 127 -18.48 4.92 -10.35
C ALA A 127 -17.37 4.47 -9.40
N ASP A 128 -16.70 5.43 -8.80
CA ASP A 128 -15.87 5.24 -7.62
C ASP A 128 -16.81 4.72 -6.52
N ASP A 129 -16.56 3.52 -5.99
CA ASP A 129 -17.40 2.91 -4.95
C ASP A 129 -17.40 3.69 -3.64
N ALA A 130 -16.58 4.70 -3.54
CA ALA A 130 -16.47 5.62 -2.41
C ALA A 130 -16.07 4.97 -1.07
N ALA A 131 -15.86 3.66 -0.99
CA ALA A 131 -15.60 2.94 0.26
C ALA A 131 -14.44 3.55 1.06
N TRP A 132 -13.36 3.93 0.39
CA TRP A 132 -12.19 4.56 1.00
C TRP A 132 -12.42 5.92 1.66
N ARG A 133 -13.60 6.54 1.41
CA ARG A 133 -13.98 7.86 1.93
C ARG A 133 -14.99 7.81 3.08
N LEU A 134 -15.65 6.67 3.27
CA LEU A 134 -16.75 6.54 4.24
C LEU A 134 -16.24 6.56 5.67
N ASP A 135 -15.10 5.91 5.91
CA ASP A 135 -14.43 5.93 7.23
C ASP A 135 -12.96 6.32 7.06
N PRO A 136 -12.61 7.59 7.24
CA PRO A 136 -11.23 8.05 7.18
C PRO A 136 -10.31 7.46 8.25
N ALA A 137 -10.85 6.89 9.31
CA ALA A 137 -10.10 6.29 10.41
C ALA A 137 -9.72 4.82 10.13
N ALA A 138 -10.46 4.12 9.28
CA ALA A 138 -10.19 2.75 8.91
C ALA A 138 -8.98 2.62 7.98
N SER A 139 -8.31 1.47 8.07
CA SER A 139 -7.31 1.08 7.06
C SER A 139 -7.99 0.81 5.73
N ALA A 140 -7.40 1.26 4.61
CA ALA A 140 -7.99 1.11 3.28
C ALA A 140 -6.94 0.85 2.20
N ILE A 141 -7.33 0.12 1.14
CA ILE A 141 -6.53 -0.06 -0.07
C ILE A 141 -7.20 0.67 -1.23
N ILE A 142 -6.46 1.54 -1.89
CA ILE A 142 -6.92 2.31 -3.03
C ILE A 142 -6.01 1.96 -4.21
N VAL A 143 -6.59 1.43 -5.28
CA VAL A 143 -5.86 1.11 -6.51
C VAL A 143 -6.28 2.10 -7.58
N GLY A 144 -5.33 2.70 -8.31
CA GLY A 144 -5.69 3.66 -9.34
C GLY A 144 -4.58 3.95 -10.35
N THR A 145 -4.96 4.61 -11.44
CA THR A 145 -3.98 5.10 -12.41
C THR A 145 -3.33 6.40 -11.93
N VAL A 146 -2.16 6.69 -12.49
CA VAL A 146 -1.45 7.96 -12.28
C VAL A 146 -2.37 9.17 -12.47
N ASP A 147 -3.18 9.19 -13.55
CA ASP A 147 -4.08 10.30 -13.82
C ASP A 147 -5.17 10.45 -12.75
N MET A 148 -5.74 9.33 -12.31
CA MET A 148 -6.85 9.34 -11.35
C MET A 148 -6.39 9.74 -9.95
N ILE A 149 -5.24 9.26 -9.53
CA ILE A 149 -4.64 9.61 -8.22
C ILE A 149 -4.05 11.02 -8.29
N GLY A 150 -3.26 11.32 -9.32
CA GLY A 150 -2.61 12.61 -9.49
C GLY A 150 -3.60 13.77 -9.59
N SER A 151 -4.67 13.64 -10.39
CA SER A 151 -5.68 14.68 -10.47
C SER A 151 -6.36 14.97 -9.13
N ARG A 152 -6.62 13.94 -8.32
CA ARG A 152 -7.20 14.11 -6.98
C ARG A 152 -6.23 14.79 -6.01
N LEU A 153 -4.96 14.39 -6.01
CA LEU A 153 -3.94 15.02 -5.18
C LEU A 153 -3.75 16.51 -5.53
N LEU A 154 -3.92 16.87 -6.80
CA LEU A 154 -3.82 18.24 -7.28
C LEU A 154 -5.17 19.02 -7.23
N PHE A 155 -6.16 18.55 -6.48
CA PHE A 155 -7.47 19.17 -6.32
C PHE A 155 -8.30 19.27 -7.63
N GLU A 156 -7.97 18.48 -8.66
CA GLU A 156 -8.62 18.47 -9.98
C GLU A 156 -9.29 17.13 -10.31
N GLY A 157 -9.69 16.35 -9.30
CA GLY A 157 -10.23 15.00 -9.48
C GLY A 157 -11.34 14.91 -10.52
N TYR A 158 -11.17 14.06 -11.54
CA TYR A 158 -12.16 13.83 -12.61
C TYR A 158 -13.46 13.30 -12.02
N GLY A 159 -14.60 13.95 -12.39
CA GLY A 159 -15.93 13.59 -11.90
C GLY A 159 -16.17 13.91 -10.42
N VAL A 160 -15.26 14.61 -9.77
CA VAL A 160 -15.36 14.97 -8.35
C VAL A 160 -15.94 16.39 -8.22
N SER A 161 -17.02 16.52 -7.43
CA SER A 161 -17.59 17.84 -7.15
C SER A 161 -16.57 18.76 -6.45
N ARG A 162 -16.65 20.06 -6.69
CA ARG A 162 -15.73 21.05 -6.10
C ARG A 162 -15.62 20.92 -4.56
N ARG A 163 -16.72 20.59 -3.89
CA ARG A 163 -16.78 20.44 -2.42
C ARG A 163 -16.02 19.21 -1.94
N MET A 164 -15.93 18.15 -2.74
CA MET A 164 -15.28 16.90 -2.38
C MET A 164 -13.79 16.86 -2.75
N ARG A 165 -13.31 17.76 -3.60
CA ARG A 165 -11.90 17.79 -4.03
C ARG A 165 -10.92 17.94 -2.86
N PRO A 166 -11.11 18.88 -1.91
CA PRO A 166 -10.21 19.00 -0.77
C PRO A 166 -10.19 17.76 0.12
N LEU A 167 -11.36 17.13 0.34
CA LEU A 167 -11.45 15.90 1.11
C LEU A 167 -10.65 14.76 0.46
N GLN A 168 -10.82 14.56 -0.84
CA GLN A 168 -10.12 13.50 -1.56
C GLN A 168 -8.61 13.76 -1.62
N ALA A 169 -8.19 15.01 -1.87
CA ALA A 169 -6.79 15.39 -1.85
C ALA A 169 -6.18 15.17 -0.46
N GLY A 170 -6.89 15.54 0.60
CA GLY A 170 -6.45 15.33 1.99
C GLY A 170 -6.31 13.84 2.33
N LEU A 171 -7.28 13.01 1.96
CA LEU A 171 -7.23 11.56 2.23
C LEU A 171 -6.11 10.85 1.48
N LEU A 172 -5.76 11.29 0.26
CA LEU A 172 -4.65 10.73 -0.52
C LEU A 172 -3.29 11.34 -0.14
N GLY A 173 -3.29 12.59 0.35
CA GLY A 173 -2.07 13.34 0.70
C GLY A 173 -1.66 13.25 2.17
N CYS A 174 -2.51 12.72 3.06
CA CYS A 174 -2.22 12.55 4.47
C CYS A 174 -2.47 11.12 4.90
N ASP A 175 -1.61 10.58 5.78
CA ASP A 175 -1.77 9.23 6.33
C ASP A 175 -1.92 8.17 5.21
N ALA A 176 -1.10 8.31 4.18
CA ALA A 176 -1.10 7.46 3.00
C ALA A 176 0.31 6.99 2.63
N LEU A 177 0.46 5.71 2.32
CA LEU A 177 1.63 5.12 1.68
C LEU A 177 1.29 4.96 0.19
N VAL A 178 1.87 5.81 -0.64
CA VAL A 178 1.76 5.67 -2.09
C VAL A 178 2.80 4.68 -2.57
N VAL A 179 2.33 3.59 -3.17
CA VAL A 179 3.15 2.59 -3.85
C VAL A 179 3.02 2.83 -5.34
N LEU A 180 4.08 3.32 -5.96
CA LEU A 180 4.10 3.61 -7.40
C LEU A 180 4.74 2.43 -8.14
N ASP A 181 3.91 1.64 -8.82
CA ASP A 181 4.37 0.48 -9.57
C ASP A 181 4.97 0.90 -10.92
N GLU A 182 6.04 0.23 -11.32
CA GLU A 182 6.85 0.52 -12.52
C GLU A 182 7.17 2.02 -12.66
N ALA A 183 7.64 2.65 -11.59
CA ALA A 183 7.90 4.10 -11.48
C ALA A 183 8.73 4.65 -12.65
N HIS A 184 9.55 3.82 -13.29
CA HIS A 184 10.37 4.19 -14.45
C HIS A 184 9.54 4.51 -15.71
N LEU A 185 8.28 4.09 -15.78
CA LEU A 185 7.37 4.40 -16.89
C LEU A 185 6.73 5.78 -16.76
N VAL A 186 6.72 6.35 -15.56
CA VAL A 186 6.05 7.62 -15.25
C VAL A 186 6.95 8.60 -14.47
N PRO A 187 8.15 8.94 -15.00
CA PRO A 187 9.12 9.76 -14.30
C PRO A 187 8.60 11.10 -13.81
N PRO A 188 7.76 11.85 -14.59
CA PRO A 188 7.22 13.13 -14.12
C PRO A 188 6.33 12.99 -12.89
N PHE A 189 5.50 11.95 -12.82
CA PHE A 189 4.66 11.69 -11.66
C PHE A 189 5.50 11.26 -10.45
N ALA A 190 6.50 10.40 -10.66
CA ALA A 190 7.42 10.02 -9.60
C ALA A 190 8.17 11.24 -9.02
N ALA A 191 8.60 12.18 -9.87
CA ALA A 191 9.23 13.43 -9.44
C ALA A 191 8.27 14.32 -8.64
N LEU A 192 7.03 14.49 -9.11
CA LEU A 192 5.97 15.21 -8.39
C LEU A 192 5.74 14.62 -7.00
N MET A 193 5.60 13.30 -6.90
CA MET A 193 5.37 12.62 -5.63
C MET A 193 6.55 12.80 -4.66
N ARG A 194 7.78 12.73 -5.14
CA ARG A 194 8.98 13.00 -4.32
C ARG A 194 8.97 14.43 -3.77
N SER A 195 8.62 15.42 -4.59
CA SER A 195 8.52 16.81 -4.15
C SER A 195 7.45 17.00 -3.08
N ILE A 196 6.26 16.43 -3.28
CA ILE A 196 5.17 16.50 -2.29
C ILE A 196 5.60 15.87 -0.95
N VAL A 197 6.25 14.71 -0.99
CA VAL A 197 6.73 14.02 0.24
C VAL A 197 7.82 14.83 0.92
N ALA A 198 8.76 15.42 0.17
CA ALA A 198 9.83 16.26 0.73
C ALA A 198 9.26 17.49 1.46
N ASP A 199 8.27 18.16 0.87
CA ASP A 199 7.62 19.32 1.48
C ASP A 199 6.72 18.96 2.68
N ALA A 200 6.14 17.76 2.69
CA ALA A 200 5.29 17.28 3.78
C ALA A 200 6.09 16.74 4.98
N SER A 201 7.32 16.30 4.77
CA SER A 201 8.16 15.60 5.76
C SER A 201 8.45 16.36 7.06
N PRO A 202 8.63 17.72 7.09
CA PRO A 202 8.90 18.42 8.34
C PRO A 202 7.71 18.53 9.29
N ARG A 203 6.51 18.22 8.83
CA ARG A 203 5.25 18.49 9.56
C ARG A 203 4.62 17.29 10.24
N GLY A 204 5.22 16.12 10.15
CA GLY A 204 4.55 14.88 10.58
C GLY A 204 5.46 13.72 10.96
N SER A 205 6.59 13.94 11.60
CA SER A 205 7.18 12.91 12.46
C SER A 205 6.26 12.77 13.66
N GLY A 206 5.46 11.67 13.69
CA GLY A 206 4.40 11.42 14.67
C GLY A 206 4.82 11.56 16.13
N GLY A 207 4.88 12.80 16.59
CA GLY A 207 4.82 13.17 17.98
C GLY A 207 3.35 13.41 18.35
N ASP A 208 2.93 12.84 19.46
CA ASP A 208 1.67 13.13 20.15
C ASP A 208 0.36 12.90 19.35
N GLY A 209 0.21 11.70 18.77
CA GLY A 209 -1.09 11.29 18.21
C GLY A 209 -1.41 11.82 16.81
N MET A 210 -0.49 12.53 16.18
CA MET A 210 -0.64 12.93 14.76
C MET A 210 -0.50 11.71 13.83
N PRO A 211 -1.37 11.57 12.82
CA PRO A 211 -1.25 10.50 11.86
C PRO A 211 0.05 10.62 11.06
N PRO A 212 0.63 9.51 10.59
CA PRO A 212 1.81 9.56 9.72
C PRO A 212 1.54 10.43 8.50
N GLY A 213 2.52 11.17 8.03
CA GLY A 213 2.43 11.95 6.80
C GLY A 213 2.31 11.07 5.55
N LEU A 214 2.28 11.71 4.39
CA LEU A 214 2.38 11.03 3.10
C LEU A 214 3.76 10.38 2.96
N ARG A 215 3.79 9.11 2.54
CA ARG A 215 5.01 8.36 2.22
C ARG A 215 4.96 7.82 0.80
N LEU A 216 6.12 7.72 0.17
CA LEU A 216 6.26 7.17 -1.18
C LEU A 216 7.19 5.96 -1.16
N MET A 217 6.77 4.89 -1.81
CA MET A 217 7.58 3.72 -2.13
C MET A 217 7.45 3.43 -3.62
N THR A 218 8.55 3.48 -4.37
CA THR A 218 8.57 3.17 -5.80
C THR A 218 8.92 1.71 -6.02
N LEU A 219 8.21 1.03 -6.92
CA LEU A 219 8.58 -0.31 -7.39
C LEU A 219 9.15 -0.19 -8.80
N SER A 220 10.27 -0.85 -9.06
CA SER A 220 10.92 -0.84 -10.38
C SER A 220 11.61 -2.15 -10.68
N ALA A 221 11.53 -2.59 -11.93
CA ALA A 221 12.23 -3.78 -12.39
C ALA A 221 13.74 -3.54 -12.61
N THR A 222 14.14 -2.29 -12.88
CA THR A 222 15.48 -2.02 -13.43
C THR A 222 16.51 -1.55 -12.41
N GLY A 223 16.12 -1.24 -11.18
CA GLY A 223 17.03 -0.77 -10.12
C GLY A 223 17.89 0.46 -10.48
N ARG A 224 17.67 1.05 -11.68
CA ARG A 224 18.49 2.14 -12.23
C ARG A 224 18.28 3.49 -11.54
N GLU A 225 17.25 3.63 -10.73
CA GLU A 225 16.81 4.95 -10.25
C GLU A 225 17.58 5.49 -9.05
N ALA A 226 18.51 4.77 -8.44
CA ALA A 226 19.32 5.42 -7.42
C ALA A 226 20.54 4.62 -6.94
N SER A 227 21.63 5.33 -6.84
CA SER A 227 22.75 5.09 -5.92
C SER A 227 22.35 5.19 -4.43
N ASP A 228 21.05 5.29 -4.08
CA ASP A 228 20.57 5.40 -2.71
C ASP A 228 20.67 4.05 -2.00
N ALA A 229 21.45 4.00 -0.92
CA ALA A 229 21.62 2.81 -0.09
C ALA A 229 20.32 2.33 0.60
N ARG A 230 19.29 3.20 0.67
CA ARG A 230 17.99 2.88 1.27
C ARG A 230 17.05 2.11 0.34
N ILE A 231 17.44 1.88 -0.93
CA ILE A 231 16.63 1.10 -1.85
C ILE A 231 16.74 -0.38 -1.50
N PHE A 232 15.59 -1.00 -1.29
CA PHE A 232 15.50 -2.44 -1.11
C PHE A 232 15.85 -3.16 -2.42
N ARG A 233 16.77 -4.13 -2.36
CA ARG A 233 17.19 -4.96 -3.50
C ARG A 233 17.17 -6.42 -3.11
N LEU A 234 16.99 -7.29 -4.11
CA LEU A 234 17.18 -8.73 -3.91
C LEU A 234 18.64 -9.02 -3.56
N GLU A 235 18.82 -9.94 -2.65
CA GLU A 235 20.11 -10.57 -2.42
C GLU A 235 20.40 -11.62 -3.52
N PRO A 236 21.68 -11.92 -3.80
CA PRO A 236 22.04 -12.87 -4.85
C PRO A 236 21.41 -14.26 -4.67
N GLU A 237 21.15 -14.67 -3.45
CA GLU A 237 20.51 -15.95 -3.12
C GLU A 237 19.01 -15.93 -3.40
N GLU A 238 18.33 -14.82 -3.12
CA GLU A 238 16.89 -14.63 -3.36
C GLU A 238 16.55 -14.60 -4.84
N ALA A 239 17.48 -14.12 -5.67
CA ALA A 239 17.30 -14.09 -7.13
C ALA A 239 17.29 -15.50 -7.77
N LYS A 240 17.77 -16.53 -7.04
CA LYS A 240 17.80 -17.94 -7.48
C LYS A 240 16.57 -18.73 -7.01
N GLU A 241 15.82 -18.25 -6.04
CA GLU A 241 14.57 -18.87 -5.63
C GLU A 241 13.54 -18.63 -6.75
N LYS A 242 13.28 -19.70 -7.55
CA LYS A 242 12.12 -19.69 -8.45
C LYS A 242 10.88 -19.76 -7.57
N LEU A 243 10.05 -18.76 -7.70
CA LEU A 243 8.68 -18.78 -7.19
C LEU A 243 7.86 -19.89 -7.87
#